data_d365645efb964fe7a2bc9865262dd857
#
_entry.id   d365645efb964fe7a2bc9865262dd857
#
_cell.length_a   1.000
_cell.length_b   1.000
_cell.length_c   1.000
_cell.angle_alpha   90.00
_cell.angle_beta   90.00
_cell.angle_gamma   90.00
#
_symmetry.space_group_name_H-M   'P 1'
#
loop_
_entity.id
_entity.type
_entity.pdbx_description
1 polymer ?
#
loop_
_entity_poly.entity_id
_entity_poly.type
_entity_poly.pdbx_seq_one_letter_code
_entity_poly.pdbx_strand_id
1 'polypeptide(L)'
;MSILFRYLLREYAKIFTMCFAGLMTIYLVIDFFEKVRRFLRYDVNWLDVLVYFALKTPAISLQIVPLAILMATLLTFAMLSSGHEITAMRSCGISLFRITFPFLVFATGISLVLLLFSSTVIPLAASKSEEIRTTRIEKKSPAAAVILKQPWTRVGADSLMHVTSVSVGGELLGNVRLFQFNRNFQLVDMTEADEARYQDSTWTLYQGRHRQFPPDGVMLTTVFDHQAIVLTLIPDDFTTWLAGDSEMMTFHDIRAYSRRRHQEGSQAARLQTDYYSRIAFPFVAVIMVLVGIALSLRRSGTRGGSMAIGIGQALAVGFCFWTTHSIAIALGRGGVLTPLIAGWMANLLFMSVGLYLMLKVRY
;
A
#
# COMPACT_ATOMS: atom_id res chain seq x y z
N MET A 1 17.31 -27.63 19.58
CA MET A 1 15.85 -27.41 19.43
C MET A 1 15.15 -28.72 19.83
N SER A 2 14.12 -28.66 20.68
CA SER A 2 13.37 -29.85 21.08
C SER A 2 12.64 -30.45 19.85
N ILE A 3 12.49 -31.77 19.84
CA ILE A 3 11.77 -32.52 18.78
C ILE A 3 10.37 -31.93 18.62
N LEU A 4 9.71 -31.60 19.71
CA LEU A 4 8.38 -30.97 19.72
C LEU A 4 8.34 -29.61 18.97
N PHE A 5 9.35 -28.75 19.17
CA PHE A 5 9.43 -27.47 18.49
C PHE A 5 9.47 -27.64 16.96
N ARG A 6 10.31 -28.58 16.50
CA ARG A 6 10.44 -28.87 15.07
C ARG A 6 9.16 -29.47 14.48
N TYR A 7 8.50 -30.34 15.22
CA TYR A 7 7.23 -30.93 14.84
C TYR A 7 6.15 -29.85 14.66
N LEU A 8 5.91 -29.02 15.69
CA LEU A 8 4.90 -27.97 15.66
C LEU A 8 5.19 -26.93 14.58
N LEU A 9 6.46 -26.54 14.43
CA LEU A 9 6.86 -25.58 13.39
C LEU A 9 6.61 -26.14 11.98
N ARG A 10 6.96 -27.41 11.75
CA ARG A 10 6.76 -28.06 10.44
C ARG A 10 5.28 -28.20 10.09
N GLU A 11 4.46 -28.60 11.05
CA GLU A 11 3.02 -28.77 10.82
C GLU A 11 2.35 -27.42 10.58
N TYR A 12 2.72 -26.40 11.37
CA TYR A 12 2.24 -25.03 11.15
C TYR A 12 2.65 -24.47 9.79
N ALA A 13 3.92 -24.62 9.39
CA ALA A 13 4.41 -24.15 8.10
C ALA A 13 3.68 -24.82 6.93
N LYS A 14 3.38 -26.12 7.03
CA LYS A 14 2.60 -26.87 6.04
C LYS A 14 1.19 -26.30 5.85
N ILE A 15 0.49 -26.10 6.99
CA ILE A 15 -0.87 -25.54 6.96
C ILE A 15 -0.86 -24.09 6.47
N PHE A 16 0.13 -23.28 6.90
CA PHE A 16 0.32 -21.94 6.40
C PHE A 16 0.50 -21.91 4.88
N THR A 17 1.38 -22.77 4.35
CA THR A 17 1.62 -22.83 2.88
C THR A 17 0.36 -23.21 2.13
N MET A 18 -0.45 -24.14 2.65
CA MET A 18 -1.75 -24.52 2.04
C MET A 18 -2.73 -23.34 2.07
N CYS A 19 -2.88 -22.67 3.21
CA CYS A 19 -3.77 -21.50 3.34
C CYS A 19 -3.32 -20.36 2.44
N PHE A 20 -2.02 -20.07 2.43
CA PHE A 20 -1.44 -19.01 1.60
C PHE A 20 -1.63 -19.29 0.12
N ALA A 21 -1.32 -20.50 -0.35
CA ALA A 21 -1.50 -20.91 -1.74
C ALA A 21 -2.97 -20.85 -2.15
N GLY A 22 -3.90 -21.34 -1.31
CA GLY A 22 -5.33 -21.28 -1.58
C GLY A 22 -5.85 -19.85 -1.70
N LEU A 23 -5.54 -18.99 -0.73
CA LEU A 23 -5.94 -17.58 -0.76
C LEU A 23 -5.31 -16.81 -1.92
N MET A 24 -4.03 -17.09 -2.22
CA MET A 24 -3.32 -16.48 -3.35
C MET A 24 -3.97 -16.85 -4.68
N THR A 25 -4.30 -18.13 -4.86
CA THR A 25 -4.99 -18.61 -6.07
C THR A 25 -6.33 -17.92 -6.25
N ILE A 26 -7.14 -17.88 -5.19
CA ILE A 26 -8.46 -17.21 -5.23
C ILE A 26 -8.28 -15.72 -5.60
N TYR A 27 -7.34 -15.03 -4.96
CA TYR A 27 -7.10 -13.60 -5.24
C TYR A 27 -6.65 -13.38 -6.69
N LEU A 28 -5.69 -14.17 -7.19
CA LEU A 28 -5.19 -14.05 -8.56
C LEU A 28 -6.27 -14.32 -9.59
N VAL A 29 -7.14 -15.29 -9.34
CA VAL A 29 -8.30 -15.60 -10.21
C VAL A 29 -9.24 -14.40 -10.26
N ILE A 30 -9.61 -13.83 -9.11
CA ILE A 30 -10.51 -12.67 -9.04
C ILE A 30 -9.87 -11.47 -9.76
N ASP A 31 -8.61 -11.13 -9.45
CA ASP A 31 -7.87 -10.01 -10.05
C ASP A 31 -7.71 -10.17 -11.58
N PHE A 32 -7.53 -11.43 -12.04
CA PHE A 32 -7.50 -11.74 -13.48
C PHE A 32 -8.84 -11.46 -14.16
N PHE A 33 -9.95 -11.98 -13.63
CA PHE A 33 -11.27 -11.76 -14.22
C PHE A 33 -11.72 -10.30 -14.19
N GLU A 34 -11.32 -9.55 -13.16
CA GLU A 34 -11.57 -8.12 -13.09
C GLU A 34 -10.88 -7.35 -14.22
N LYS A 35 -9.67 -7.79 -14.62
CA LYS A 35 -8.83 -7.11 -15.60
C LYS A 35 -8.90 -7.68 -17.00
N VAL A 36 -9.41 -8.90 -17.17
CA VAL A 36 -9.45 -9.60 -18.48
C VAL A 36 -10.15 -8.77 -19.56
N ARG A 37 -11.24 -8.06 -19.23
CA ARG A 37 -11.93 -7.19 -20.19
C ARG A 37 -11.03 -6.08 -20.73
N ARG A 38 -10.10 -5.57 -19.92
CA ARG A 38 -9.13 -4.56 -20.33
C ARG A 38 -8.08 -5.18 -21.27
N PHE A 39 -7.57 -6.36 -20.94
CA PHE A 39 -6.59 -7.04 -21.76
C PHE A 39 -7.13 -7.43 -23.15
N LEU A 40 -8.38 -7.88 -23.23
CA LEU A 40 -9.02 -8.24 -24.51
C LEU A 40 -9.23 -7.04 -25.45
N ARG A 41 -9.23 -5.80 -24.93
CA ARG A 41 -9.37 -4.59 -25.77
C ARG A 41 -8.10 -4.24 -26.56
N TYR A 42 -6.93 -4.69 -26.09
CA TYR A 42 -5.63 -4.18 -26.59
C TYR A 42 -4.84 -5.22 -27.40
N ASP A 43 -5.43 -6.35 -27.78
CA ASP A 43 -4.73 -7.41 -28.51
C ASP A 43 -3.34 -7.72 -27.90
N VAL A 44 -3.33 -8.23 -26.68
CA VAL A 44 -2.15 -8.36 -25.83
C VAL A 44 -1.52 -9.74 -25.98
N ASN A 45 -0.20 -9.78 -25.94
CA ASN A 45 0.52 -11.06 -25.83
C ASN A 45 0.30 -11.66 -24.43
N TRP A 46 -0.18 -12.91 -24.34
CA TRP A 46 -0.45 -13.61 -23.09
C TRP A 46 0.78 -13.75 -22.18
N LEU A 47 1.99 -13.76 -22.75
CA LEU A 47 3.23 -13.76 -21.98
C LEU A 47 3.39 -12.47 -21.17
N ASP A 48 3.06 -11.32 -21.74
CA ASP A 48 3.14 -10.04 -21.02
C ASP A 48 2.11 -9.95 -19.88
N VAL A 49 0.94 -10.57 -20.08
CA VAL A 49 -0.07 -10.71 -19.01
C VAL A 49 0.44 -11.56 -17.86
N LEU A 50 1.07 -12.70 -18.17
CA LEU A 50 1.63 -13.61 -17.16
C LEU A 50 2.76 -12.93 -16.37
N VAL A 51 3.67 -12.24 -17.05
CA VAL A 51 4.75 -11.48 -16.40
C VAL A 51 4.19 -10.35 -15.53
N TYR A 52 3.15 -9.64 -15.98
CA TYR A 52 2.47 -8.62 -15.19
C TYR A 52 1.93 -9.19 -13.86
N PHE A 53 1.22 -10.32 -13.89
CA PHE A 53 0.72 -10.98 -12.68
C PHE A 53 1.82 -11.51 -11.78
N ALA A 54 2.89 -12.07 -12.37
CA ALA A 54 4.06 -12.53 -11.61
C ALA A 54 4.74 -11.37 -10.85
N LEU A 55 4.90 -10.21 -11.49
CA LEU A 55 5.46 -9.00 -10.85
C LEU A 55 4.52 -8.41 -9.78
N LYS A 56 3.23 -8.62 -9.88
CA LYS A 56 2.25 -8.15 -8.90
C LYS A 56 2.16 -9.07 -7.67
N THR A 57 2.56 -10.32 -7.79
CA THR A 57 2.49 -11.34 -6.73
C THR A 57 3.15 -10.91 -5.41
N PRO A 58 4.33 -10.25 -5.35
CA PRO A 58 4.92 -9.80 -4.09
C PRO A 58 4.05 -8.80 -3.32
N ALA A 59 3.42 -7.84 -4.01
CA ALA A 59 2.53 -6.88 -3.38
C ALA A 59 1.25 -7.54 -2.83
N ILE A 60 0.68 -8.48 -3.60
CA ILE A 60 -0.49 -9.28 -3.19
C ILE A 60 -0.14 -10.14 -1.97
N SER A 61 1.06 -10.74 -1.94
CA SER A 61 1.53 -11.54 -0.81
C SER A 61 1.51 -10.76 0.50
N LEU A 62 1.93 -9.50 0.49
CA LEU A 62 1.90 -8.64 1.66
C LEU A 62 0.48 -8.54 2.26
N GLN A 63 -0.53 -8.44 1.42
CA GLN A 63 -1.93 -8.32 1.83
C GLN A 63 -2.53 -9.63 2.33
N ILE A 64 -2.15 -10.76 1.73
CA ILE A 64 -2.75 -12.07 2.01
C ILE A 64 -2.14 -12.73 3.24
N VAL A 65 -0.83 -12.54 3.49
CA VAL A 65 -0.09 -13.23 4.56
C VAL A 65 -0.73 -13.08 5.94
N PRO A 66 -1.20 -11.91 6.41
CA PRO A 66 -1.82 -11.80 7.72
C PRO A 66 -3.05 -12.70 7.89
N LEU A 67 -3.91 -12.77 6.85
CA LEU A 67 -5.10 -13.64 6.86
C LEU A 67 -4.70 -15.11 6.79
N ALA A 68 -3.71 -15.46 5.96
CA ALA A 68 -3.20 -16.83 5.86
C ALA A 68 -2.60 -17.31 7.17
N ILE A 69 -1.86 -16.47 7.88
CA ILE A 69 -1.30 -16.75 9.20
C ILE A 69 -2.39 -16.97 10.25
N LEU A 70 -3.40 -16.11 10.30
CA LEU A 70 -4.52 -16.26 11.22
C LEU A 70 -5.26 -17.58 10.96
N MET A 71 -5.57 -17.84 9.69
CA MET A 71 -6.24 -19.08 9.26
C MET A 71 -5.41 -20.32 9.60
N ALA A 72 -4.11 -20.29 9.30
CA ALA A 72 -3.19 -21.36 9.64
C ALA A 72 -3.13 -21.59 11.16
N THR A 73 -3.10 -20.53 11.97
CA THR A 73 -3.11 -20.64 13.43
C THR A 73 -4.36 -21.34 13.94
N LEU A 74 -5.54 -20.87 13.50
CA LEU A 74 -6.82 -21.44 13.92
C LEU A 74 -6.97 -22.91 13.48
N LEU A 75 -6.58 -23.23 12.23
CA LEU A 75 -6.65 -24.60 11.72
C LEU A 75 -5.66 -25.53 12.39
N THR A 76 -4.42 -25.10 12.62
CA THR A 76 -3.41 -25.92 13.31
C THR A 76 -3.89 -26.26 14.72
N PHE A 77 -4.40 -25.27 15.48
CA PHE A 77 -4.95 -25.53 16.79
C PHE A 77 -6.19 -26.44 16.75
N ALA A 78 -7.07 -26.27 15.77
CA ALA A 78 -8.22 -27.13 15.59
C ALA A 78 -7.79 -28.60 15.34
N MET A 79 -6.80 -28.81 14.47
CA MET A 79 -6.26 -30.16 14.17
C MET A 79 -5.59 -30.79 15.39
N LEU A 80 -4.68 -30.06 16.05
CA LEU A 80 -4.00 -30.56 17.25
C LEU A 80 -4.98 -30.81 18.40
N SER A 81 -6.07 -30.05 18.52
CA SER A 81 -7.11 -30.25 19.52
C SER A 81 -7.98 -31.45 19.19
N SER A 82 -8.38 -31.64 17.95
CA SER A 82 -9.19 -32.80 17.51
C SER A 82 -8.43 -34.12 17.65
N GLY A 83 -7.09 -34.10 17.45
CA GLY A 83 -6.21 -35.22 17.69
C GLY A 83 -5.84 -35.45 19.17
N HIS A 84 -6.41 -34.65 20.08
CA HIS A 84 -6.09 -34.70 21.53
C HIS A 84 -4.60 -34.41 21.85
N GLU A 85 -3.81 -33.98 20.90
CA GLU A 85 -2.37 -33.73 21.05
C GLU A 85 -2.09 -32.60 22.05
N ILE A 86 -2.88 -31.50 22.00
CA ILE A 86 -2.75 -30.41 22.97
C ILE A 86 -3.01 -30.90 24.39
N THR A 87 -4.03 -31.77 24.58
CA THR A 87 -4.35 -32.34 25.88
C THR A 87 -3.22 -33.26 26.37
N ALA A 88 -2.69 -34.13 25.51
CA ALA A 88 -1.57 -35.00 25.84
C ALA A 88 -0.31 -34.19 26.21
N MET A 89 0.05 -33.17 25.46
CA MET A 89 1.19 -32.30 25.78
C MET A 89 1.01 -31.60 27.14
N ARG A 90 -0.20 -31.12 27.44
CA ARG A 90 -0.50 -30.46 28.72
C ARG A 90 -0.45 -31.48 29.91
N SER A 91 -0.96 -32.67 29.70
CA SER A 91 -0.87 -33.74 30.72
C SER A 91 0.57 -34.15 31.04
N CYS A 92 1.49 -34.00 30.07
CA CYS A 92 2.92 -34.18 30.29
C CYS A 92 3.61 -32.94 30.92
N GLY A 93 2.85 -31.92 31.37
CA GLY A 93 3.39 -30.73 32.04
C GLY A 93 3.97 -29.67 31.07
N ILE A 94 3.74 -29.79 29.76
CA ILE A 94 4.22 -28.80 28.80
C ILE A 94 3.34 -27.55 28.87
N SER A 95 3.97 -26.40 29.16
CA SER A 95 3.26 -25.12 29.24
C SER A 95 2.72 -24.70 27.86
N LEU A 96 1.56 -24.04 27.87
CA LEU A 96 0.92 -23.52 26.66
C LEU A 96 1.83 -22.56 25.88
N PHE A 97 2.60 -21.75 26.59
CA PHE A 97 3.58 -20.86 25.98
C PHE A 97 4.61 -21.62 25.13
N ARG A 98 5.06 -22.79 25.62
CA ARG A 98 6.02 -23.64 24.88
C ARG A 98 5.39 -24.25 23.63
N ILE A 99 4.09 -24.50 23.64
CA ILE A 99 3.33 -24.98 22.45
C ILE A 99 3.14 -23.87 21.42
N THR A 100 2.89 -22.63 21.87
CA THR A 100 2.60 -21.48 20.96
C THR A 100 3.85 -20.79 20.46
N PHE A 101 4.98 -20.93 21.14
CA PHE A 101 6.25 -20.28 20.81
C PHE A 101 6.74 -20.54 19.37
N PRO A 102 6.66 -21.77 18.80
CA PRO A 102 7.04 -22.02 17.41
C PRO A 102 6.26 -21.18 16.40
N PHE A 103 4.98 -20.92 16.66
CA PHE A 103 4.11 -20.12 15.77
C PHE A 103 4.50 -18.64 15.77
N LEU A 104 4.84 -18.11 16.95
CA LEU A 104 5.35 -16.75 17.10
C LEU A 104 6.70 -16.57 16.38
N VAL A 105 7.61 -17.55 16.53
CA VAL A 105 8.90 -17.52 15.83
C VAL A 105 8.70 -17.54 14.32
N PHE A 106 7.81 -18.38 13.80
CA PHE A 106 7.48 -18.43 12.40
C PHE A 106 6.91 -17.09 11.89
N ALA A 107 5.92 -16.54 12.60
CA ALA A 107 5.29 -15.28 12.23
C ALA A 107 6.28 -14.10 12.28
N THR A 108 7.20 -14.09 13.26
CA THR A 108 8.27 -13.08 13.32
C THR A 108 9.21 -13.21 12.12
N GLY A 109 9.59 -14.44 11.75
CA GLY A 109 10.39 -14.69 10.55
C GLY A 109 9.71 -14.19 9.29
N ILE A 110 8.43 -14.53 9.09
CA ILE A 110 7.62 -14.02 7.97
C ILE A 110 7.50 -12.49 7.99
N SER A 111 7.28 -11.89 9.17
CA SER A 111 7.21 -10.43 9.35
C SER A 111 8.49 -9.74 8.86
N LEU A 112 9.66 -10.27 9.22
CA LEU A 112 10.95 -9.73 8.75
C LEU A 112 11.12 -9.88 7.23
N VAL A 113 10.74 -11.02 6.67
CA VAL A 113 10.75 -11.22 5.20
C VAL A 113 9.83 -10.23 4.50
N LEU A 114 8.62 -10.02 5.01
CA LEU A 114 7.67 -9.05 4.45
C LEU A 114 8.19 -7.61 4.56
N LEU A 115 8.90 -7.27 5.66
CA LEU A 115 9.51 -5.95 5.81
C LEU A 115 10.59 -5.70 4.74
N LEU A 116 11.45 -6.70 4.49
CA LEU A 116 12.45 -6.66 3.43
C LEU A 116 11.78 -6.55 2.04
N PHE A 117 10.73 -7.32 1.80
CA PHE A 117 9.99 -7.27 0.52
C PHE A 117 9.34 -5.90 0.33
N SER A 118 8.74 -5.33 1.36
CA SER A 118 8.11 -4.01 1.32
C SER A 118 9.12 -2.88 1.02
N SER A 119 10.39 -3.05 1.43
CA SER A 119 11.43 -2.03 1.22
C SER A 119 12.13 -2.12 -0.14
N THR A 120 12.24 -3.31 -0.73
CA THR A 120 13.09 -3.58 -1.91
C THR A 120 12.32 -4.18 -3.08
N VAL A 121 11.70 -5.34 -2.87
CA VAL A 121 11.10 -6.14 -3.95
C VAL A 121 9.83 -5.50 -4.49
N ILE A 122 8.95 -5.03 -3.60
CA ILE A 122 7.64 -4.48 -3.98
C ILE A 122 7.77 -3.21 -4.83
N PRO A 123 8.59 -2.19 -4.49
CA PRO A 123 8.76 -1.01 -5.32
C PRO A 123 9.30 -1.34 -6.72
N LEU A 124 10.31 -2.21 -6.80
CA LEU A 124 10.89 -2.64 -8.08
C LEU A 124 9.90 -3.43 -8.93
N ALA A 125 9.14 -4.32 -8.32
CA ALA A 125 8.15 -5.13 -9.02
C ALA A 125 6.94 -4.27 -9.46
N ALA A 126 6.51 -3.32 -8.63
CA ALA A 126 5.42 -2.40 -8.93
C ALA A 126 5.77 -1.49 -10.12
N SER A 127 6.97 -0.89 -10.12
CA SER A 127 7.42 -0.03 -11.22
C SER A 127 7.52 -0.80 -12.55
N LYS A 128 8.09 -2.01 -12.55
CA LYS A 128 8.15 -2.87 -13.74
C LYS A 128 6.78 -3.35 -14.20
N SER A 129 5.87 -3.68 -13.28
CA SER A 129 4.52 -4.09 -13.64
C SER A 129 3.74 -2.96 -14.31
N GLU A 130 3.94 -1.72 -13.85
CA GLU A 130 3.32 -0.53 -14.42
C GLU A 130 3.93 -0.18 -15.79
N GLU A 131 5.24 -0.33 -15.95
CA GLU A 131 5.92 -0.20 -17.24
C GLU A 131 5.36 -1.19 -18.28
N ILE A 132 5.24 -2.48 -17.93
CA ILE A 132 4.66 -3.50 -18.82
C ILE A 132 3.20 -3.17 -19.14
N ARG A 133 2.43 -2.73 -18.15
CA ARG A 133 1.04 -2.34 -18.36
C ARG A 133 0.91 -1.20 -19.36
N THR A 134 1.72 -0.16 -19.23
CA THR A 134 1.62 1.03 -20.07
C THR A 134 2.19 0.84 -21.46
N THR A 135 3.39 0.21 -21.56
CA THR A 135 4.12 0.10 -22.83
C THR A 135 3.69 -1.12 -23.65
N ARG A 136 3.51 -2.29 -23.04
CA ARG A 136 3.24 -3.52 -23.76
C ARG A 136 1.76 -3.89 -23.82
N ILE A 137 1.01 -3.64 -22.75
CA ILE A 137 -0.42 -3.97 -22.69
C ILE A 137 -1.26 -2.85 -23.28
N GLU A 138 -1.16 -1.62 -22.78
CA GLU A 138 -1.93 -0.48 -23.28
C GLU A 138 -1.31 0.14 -24.55
N LYS A 139 -0.14 -0.34 -24.99
CA LYS A 139 0.60 0.12 -26.21
C LYS A 139 0.70 1.65 -26.29
N LYS A 140 0.75 2.32 -25.15
CA LYS A 140 1.00 3.76 -25.11
C LYS A 140 2.46 3.99 -25.43
N SER A 141 2.75 4.92 -26.38
CA SER A 141 4.12 5.30 -26.70
C SER A 141 4.89 5.69 -25.42
N PRO A 142 6.18 5.34 -25.29
CA PRO A 142 7.02 5.80 -24.16
C PRO A 142 7.07 7.33 -24.03
N ALA A 143 6.88 8.03 -25.15
CA ALA A 143 6.69 9.48 -25.22
C ALA A 143 5.24 9.92 -24.89
N ALA A 144 4.29 8.97 -24.77
CA ALA A 144 2.93 9.31 -24.41
C ALA A 144 2.92 9.77 -22.96
N ALA A 145 2.61 11.02 -22.80
CA ALA A 145 2.44 11.65 -21.51
C ALA A 145 1.43 10.88 -20.65
N VAL A 146 1.81 10.49 -19.44
CA VAL A 146 0.92 9.81 -18.50
C VAL A 146 -0.07 10.85 -17.98
N ILE A 147 -1.37 10.58 -18.15
CA ILE A 147 -2.42 11.46 -17.60
C ILE A 147 -2.40 11.32 -16.07
N LEU A 148 -2.22 12.41 -15.38
CA LEU A 148 -2.19 12.46 -13.93
C LEU A 148 -3.59 12.22 -13.34
N LYS A 149 -3.66 11.39 -12.30
CA LYS A 149 -4.90 11.17 -11.54
C LYS A 149 -5.29 12.39 -10.69
N GLN A 150 -4.31 13.19 -10.30
CA GLN A 150 -4.51 14.42 -9.52
C GLN A 150 -3.70 15.55 -10.17
N PRO A 151 -4.26 16.22 -11.18
CA PRO A 151 -3.53 17.20 -11.98
C PRO A 151 -3.25 18.52 -11.24
N TRP A 152 -3.75 18.72 -10.04
CA TRP A 152 -3.58 19.97 -9.27
C TRP A 152 -2.46 19.88 -8.26
N THR A 153 -1.61 20.89 -8.23
CA THR A 153 -0.56 21.03 -7.22
C THR A 153 -0.36 22.48 -6.82
N ARG A 154 0.13 22.68 -5.60
CA ARG A 154 0.52 23.99 -5.12
C ARG A 154 1.99 24.26 -5.46
N VAL A 155 2.27 25.42 -6.06
CA VAL A 155 3.62 25.86 -6.43
C VAL A 155 3.92 27.16 -5.67
N GLY A 156 4.51 27.03 -4.49
CA GLY A 156 4.72 28.17 -3.60
C GLY A 156 3.52 28.52 -2.72
N ALA A 157 3.54 29.71 -2.11
CA ALA A 157 2.52 30.12 -1.14
C ALA A 157 1.18 30.48 -1.79
N ASP A 158 1.21 31.16 -2.93
CA ASP A 158 0.06 31.82 -3.54
C ASP A 158 -0.22 31.34 -4.96
N SER A 159 0.34 30.21 -5.40
CA SER A 159 0.19 29.69 -6.75
C SER A 159 -0.28 28.24 -6.79
N LEU A 160 -1.24 27.95 -7.68
CA LEU A 160 -1.69 26.61 -8.01
C LEU A 160 -1.32 26.27 -9.43
N MET A 161 -0.87 25.06 -9.67
CA MET A 161 -0.57 24.54 -10.99
C MET A 161 -1.46 23.35 -11.32
N HIS A 162 -1.97 23.33 -12.53
CA HIS A 162 -2.68 22.20 -13.09
C HIS A 162 -1.87 21.65 -14.28
N VAL A 163 -1.59 20.35 -14.25
CA VAL A 163 -0.87 19.65 -15.33
C VAL A 163 -1.67 18.43 -15.73
N THR A 164 -2.05 18.34 -17.00
CA THR A 164 -2.88 17.22 -17.48
C THR A 164 -2.05 15.96 -17.70
N SER A 165 -0.83 16.10 -18.17
CA SER A 165 0.02 14.96 -18.52
C SER A 165 1.50 15.26 -18.27
N VAL A 166 2.25 14.21 -17.94
CA VAL A 166 3.69 14.26 -17.64
C VAL A 166 4.39 13.14 -18.40
N SER A 167 5.55 13.40 -18.99
CA SER A 167 6.41 12.35 -19.57
C SER A 167 6.98 11.44 -18.50
N VAL A 168 7.36 10.22 -18.87
CA VAL A 168 7.93 9.22 -17.95
C VAL A 168 9.18 9.74 -17.23
N GLY A 169 9.98 10.61 -17.85
CA GLY A 169 11.15 11.27 -17.27
C GLY A 169 10.84 12.52 -16.43
N GLY A 170 9.58 13.00 -16.41
CA GLY A 170 9.22 14.23 -15.70
C GLY A 170 9.66 15.52 -16.37
N GLU A 171 10.41 15.46 -17.47
CA GLU A 171 11.02 16.62 -18.14
C GLU A 171 10.07 17.37 -19.08
N LEU A 172 8.93 16.73 -19.42
CA LEU A 172 7.94 17.29 -20.34
C LEU A 172 6.55 17.20 -19.69
N LEU A 173 5.89 18.37 -19.62
CA LEU A 173 4.55 18.52 -19.09
C LEU A 173 3.61 18.96 -20.20
N GLY A 174 2.41 18.39 -20.27
CA GLY A 174 1.40 18.76 -21.25
C GLY A 174 0.20 19.46 -20.61
N ASN A 175 -0.33 20.46 -21.29
CA ASN A 175 -1.44 21.31 -20.84
C ASN A 175 -1.21 21.87 -19.43
N VAL A 176 -0.24 22.72 -19.30
CA VAL A 176 0.13 23.37 -18.02
C VAL A 176 -0.69 24.63 -17.85
N ARG A 177 -1.33 24.76 -16.68
CA ARG A 177 -2.03 25.98 -16.25
C ARG A 177 -1.50 26.40 -14.89
N LEU A 178 -1.06 27.62 -14.81
CA LEU A 178 -0.55 28.25 -13.59
C LEU A 178 -1.53 29.34 -13.16
N PHE A 179 -1.97 29.29 -11.92
CA PHE A 179 -2.87 30.26 -11.33
C PHE A 179 -2.16 30.95 -10.19
N GLN A 180 -2.11 32.29 -10.22
CA GLN A 180 -1.57 33.11 -9.14
C GLN A 180 -2.67 33.87 -8.42
N PHE A 181 -2.65 33.80 -7.08
CA PHE A 181 -3.64 34.44 -6.22
C PHE A 181 -2.98 35.54 -5.39
N ASN A 182 -3.76 36.56 -5.05
CA ASN A 182 -3.34 37.55 -4.08
C ASN A 182 -3.63 37.04 -2.64
N ARG A 183 -3.24 37.85 -1.61
CA ARG A 183 -3.47 37.51 -0.20
C ARG A 183 -4.96 37.35 0.17
N ASN A 184 -5.87 37.89 -0.62
CA ASN A 184 -7.32 37.77 -0.44
C ASN A 184 -7.91 36.60 -1.22
N PHE A 185 -7.04 35.69 -1.74
CA PHE A 185 -7.43 34.54 -2.55
C PHE A 185 -8.20 34.88 -3.83
N GLN A 186 -7.90 36.03 -4.43
CA GLN A 186 -8.43 36.45 -5.74
C GLN A 186 -7.40 36.12 -6.80
N LEU A 187 -7.86 35.62 -7.95
CA LEU A 187 -7.01 35.30 -9.09
C LEU A 187 -6.48 36.61 -9.72
N VAL A 188 -5.16 36.72 -9.77
CA VAL A 188 -4.45 37.89 -10.33
C VAL A 188 -3.89 37.57 -11.69
N ASP A 189 -3.25 36.40 -11.82
CA ASP A 189 -2.61 35.96 -13.06
C ASP A 189 -2.96 34.51 -13.37
N MET A 190 -3.10 34.22 -14.66
CA MET A 190 -3.27 32.87 -15.19
C MET A 190 -2.39 32.67 -16.42
N THR A 191 -1.48 31.72 -16.36
CA THR A 191 -0.65 31.32 -17.50
C THR A 191 -1.06 29.93 -17.96
N GLU A 192 -1.42 29.80 -19.23
CA GLU A 192 -1.72 28.54 -19.90
C GLU A 192 -0.66 28.27 -20.96
N ALA A 193 -0.19 27.02 -21.05
CA ALA A 193 0.72 26.57 -22.10
C ALA A 193 0.39 25.15 -22.53
N ASP A 194 0.56 24.87 -23.82
CA ASP A 194 0.31 23.55 -24.36
C ASP A 194 1.37 22.55 -23.89
N GLU A 195 2.61 23.04 -23.71
CA GLU A 195 3.75 22.23 -23.33
C GLU A 195 4.70 23.00 -22.40
N ALA A 196 5.32 22.32 -21.43
CA ALA A 196 6.44 22.83 -20.67
C ALA A 196 7.59 21.83 -20.71
N ARG A 197 8.81 22.31 -20.97
CA ARG A 197 10.03 21.48 -21.03
C ARG A 197 11.04 21.96 -20.01
N TYR A 198 11.69 20.99 -19.36
CA TYR A 198 12.79 21.25 -18.44
C TYR A 198 14.12 21.17 -19.18
N GLN A 199 14.82 22.28 -19.29
CA GLN A 199 16.13 22.39 -19.93
C GLN A 199 16.99 23.35 -19.12
N ASP A 200 18.27 23.04 -18.95
CA ASP A 200 19.25 23.89 -18.25
C ASP A 200 18.78 24.36 -16.86
N SER A 201 18.18 23.46 -16.10
CA SER A 201 17.64 23.73 -14.75
C SER A 201 16.48 24.74 -14.71
N THR A 202 15.84 24.99 -15.86
CA THR A 202 14.73 25.96 -15.99
C THR A 202 13.57 25.34 -16.77
N TRP A 203 12.33 25.69 -16.38
CA TRP A 203 11.14 25.32 -17.14
C TRP A 203 10.88 26.36 -18.23
N THR A 204 10.69 25.90 -19.46
CA THR A 204 10.28 26.73 -20.58
C THR A 204 8.90 26.30 -21.06
N LEU A 205 7.94 27.21 -21.00
CA LEU A 205 6.59 27.06 -21.53
C LEU A 205 6.59 27.32 -23.03
N TYR A 206 5.83 26.51 -23.78
CA TYR A 206 5.68 26.65 -25.22
C TYR A 206 4.21 26.82 -25.58
N GLN A 207 3.96 27.69 -26.57
CA GLN A 207 2.64 27.97 -27.16
C GLN A 207 1.59 28.29 -26.09
N GLY A 208 1.76 29.44 -25.43
CA GLY A 208 0.95 29.77 -24.27
C GLY A 208 0.27 31.13 -24.34
N ARG A 209 -0.59 31.37 -23.37
CA ARG A 209 -1.31 32.60 -23.12
C ARG A 209 -1.15 32.99 -21.66
N HIS A 210 -0.80 34.23 -21.43
CA HIS A 210 -0.76 34.86 -20.12
C HIS A 210 -1.95 35.81 -19.99
N ARG A 211 -2.77 35.62 -18.96
CA ARG A 211 -3.94 36.46 -18.67
C ARG A 211 -3.75 37.12 -17.30
N GLN A 212 -3.87 38.43 -17.31
CA GLN A 212 -3.83 39.24 -16.08
C GLN A 212 -5.25 39.74 -15.75
N PHE A 213 -5.59 39.68 -14.50
CA PHE A 213 -6.88 40.12 -13.97
C PHE A 213 -6.67 41.31 -13.03
N PRO A 214 -6.48 42.53 -13.59
CA PRO A 214 -6.30 43.74 -12.78
C PRO A 214 -7.62 44.12 -12.10
N PRO A 215 -7.55 44.89 -10.98
CA PRO A 215 -8.75 45.34 -10.24
C PRO A 215 -9.74 46.15 -11.08
N ASP A 216 -9.26 46.77 -12.12
CA ASP A 216 -10.08 47.64 -13.04
C ASP A 216 -10.99 46.83 -13.98
N GLY A 217 -10.97 45.48 -13.89
CA GLY A 217 -11.91 44.62 -14.60
C GLY A 217 -11.57 44.35 -16.07
N VAL A 218 -10.53 44.94 -16.62
CA VAL A 218 -10.13 44.73 -18.03
C VAL A 218 -9.08 43.59 -18.07
N MET A 219 -9.49 42.44 -18.59
CA MET A 219 -8.60 41.28 -18.77
C MET A 219 -7.59 41.54 -19.87
N LEU A 220 -6.31 41.52 -19.54
CA LEU A 220 -5.20 41.59 -20.48
C LEU A 220 -4.77 40.20 -20.87
N THR A 221 -4.71 39.89 -22.16
CA THR A 221 -4.23 38.58 -22.65
C THR A 221 -3.02 38.81 -23.57
N THR A 222 -1.91 38.20 -23.20
CA THR A 222 -0.67 38.21 -24.03
C THR A 222 -0.41 36.76 -24.48
N VAL A 223 -0.17 36.58 -25.76
CA VAL A 223 0.22 35.30 -26.37
C VAL A 223 1.73 35.24 -26.48
N PHE A 224 2.33 34.11 -26.17
CA PHE A 224 3.78 33.89 -26.29
C PHE A 224 4.06 32.53 -26.96
N ASP A 225 5.13 32.48 -27.76
CA ASP A 225 5.60 31.23 -28.37
C ASP A 225 6.44 30.43 -27.38
N HIS A 226 7.29 31.08 -26.59
CA HIS A 226 8.07 30.49 -25.51
C HIS A 226 8.29 31.49 -24.38
N GLN A 227 8.25 30.99 -23.14
CA GLN A 227 8.49 31.80 -21.94
C GLN A 227 9.17 30.95 -20.89
N ALA A 228 10.34 31.37 -20.43
CA ALA A 228 11.02 30.75 -19.31
C ALA A 228 10.32 31.13 -18.00
N ILE A 229 10.09 30.12 -17.13
CA ILE A 229 9.51 30.31 -15.81
C ILE A 229 10.37 29.62 -14.76
N VAL A 230 10.49 30.24 -13.59
CA VAL A 230 11.15 29.63 -12.43
C VAL A 230 10.08 28.91 -11.61
N LEU A 231 10.08 27.58 -11.69
CA LEU A 231 9.27 26.74 -10.82
C LEU A 231 10.17 26.11 -9.76
N THR A 232 9.66 26.01 -8.55
CA THR A 232 10.35 25.27 -7.45
C THR A 232 10.32 23.76 -7.64
N LEU A 233 9.58 23.28 -8.64
CA LEU A 233 9.41 21.87 -8.96
C LEU A 233 10.49 21.41 -9.95
N ILE A 234 11.10 20.27 -9.66
CA ILE A 234 12.07 19.60 -10.53
C ILE A 234 11.42 18.37 -11.20
N PRO A 235 11.96 17.82 -12.30
CA PRO A 235 11.43 16.64 -12.97
C PRO A 235 11.14 15.46 -12.04
N ASP A 236 12.00 15.24 -11.04
CA ASP A 236 11.83 14.16 -10.05
C ASP A 236 10.55 14.31 -9.20
N ASP A 237 10.07 15.54 -8.98
CA ASP A 237 8.81 15.75 -8.27
C ASP A 237 7.62 15.25 -9.09
N PHE A 238 7.69 15.38 -10.42
CA PHE A 238 6.65 14.90 -11.33
C PHE A 238 6.70 13.40 -11.55
N THR A 239 7.88 12.78 -11.57
CA THR A 239 8.02 11.32 -11.61
C THR A 239 7.42 10.68 -10.36
N THR A 240 7.54 11.36 -9.22
CA THR A 240 6.91 10.98 -7.96
C THR A 240 5.37 11.05 -8.03
N TRP A 241 4.82 12.01 -8.78
CA TRP A 241 3.37 12.08 -9.02
C TRP A 241 2.88 11.01 -9.99
N LEU A 242 3.70 10.66 -11.00
CA LEU A 242 3.44 9.53 -11.89
C LEU A 242 3.39 8.21 -11.12
N ALA A 243 4.26 8.05 -10.15
CA ALA A 243 4.22 6.93 -9.22
C ALA A 243 2.90 6.83 -8.44
N GLY A 244 2.04 7.87 -8.48
CA GLY A 244 0.63 7.98 -7.98
C GLY A 244 0.19 7.08 -6.85
N ASP A 245 0.78 5.92 -6.76
CA ASP A 245 0.71 4.95 -5.67
C ASP A 245 2.05 4.96 -4.94
N SER A 246 2.01 5.27 -3.66
CA SER A 246 3.16 5.16 -2.76
C SER A 246 3.87 3.79 -2.87
N GLU A 247 3.18 2.77 -3.41
CA GLU A 247 3.71 1.41 -3.62
C GLU A 247 4.96 1.35 -4.51
N MET A 248 5.14 2.30 -5.43
CA MET A 248 6.31 2.37 -6.32
C MET A 248 7.52 3.06 -5.69
N MET A 249 7.34 3.76 -4.57
CA MET A 249 8.40 4.52 -3.91
C MET A 249 9.13 3.64 -2.89
N THR A 250 10.46 3.77 -2.82
CA THR A 250 11.25 3.15 -1.75
C THR A 250 11.08 3.93 -0.43
N PHE A 251 11.43 3.32 0.70
CA PHE A 251 11.43 4.03 1.99
C PHE A 251 12.30 5.28 1.99
N HIS A 252 13.42 5.23 1.26
CA HIS A 252 14.33 6.37 1.14
C HIS A 252 13.67 7.51 0.38
N ASP A 253 13.01 7.22 -0.73
CA ASP A 253 12.34 8.22 -1.58
C ASP A 253 11.21 8.92 -0.82
N ILE A 254 10.35 8.15 -0.14
CA ILE A 254 9.26 8.71 0.68
C ILE A 254 9.81 9.63 1.77
N ARG A 255 10.92 9.23 2.43
CA ARG A 255 11.55 10.02 3.50
C ARG A 255 12.22 11.30 2.96
N ALA A 256 12.91 11.21 1.83
CA ALA A 256 13.56 12.35 1.18
C ALA A 256 12.51 13.37 0.72
N TYR A 257 11.43 12.89 0.09
CA TYR A 257 10.32 13.72 -0.36
C TYR A 257 9.58 14.40 0.79
N SER A 258 9.25 13.64 1.84
CA SER A 258 8.59 14.18 3.04
C SER A 258 9.40 15.28 3.75
N ARG A 259 10.72 15.21 3.73
CA ARG A 259 11.60 16.26 4.31
C ARG A 259 11.60 17.54 3.49
N ARG A 260 11.56 17.44 2.15
CA ARG A 260 11.59 18.61 1.25
C ARG A 260 10.26 19.40 1.31
N ARG A 261 9.14 18.73 1.55
CA ARG A 261 7.78 19.32 1.49
C ARG A 261 7.07 19.44 2.84
N HIS A 262 7.79 19.68 3.92
CA HIS A 262 7.20 19.87 5.26
C HIS A 262 6.14 21.01 5.33
N GLN A 263 6.03 21.86 4.31
CA GLN A 263 5.12 23.01 4.28
C GLN A 263 3.82 22.79 3.49
N GLU A 264 3.64 21.66 2.81
CA GLU A 264 2.46 21.40 1.98
C GLU A 264 1.49 20.40 2.63
N GLY A 265 0.73 20.86 3.58
CA GLY A 265 -0.35 20.26 4.39
C GLY A 265 -0.83 18.82 4.08
N SER A 266 -1.71 18.65 3.11
CA SER A 266 -2.42 17.36 2.92
C SER A 266 -1.61 16.28 2.19
N GLN A 267 -0.74 16.64 1.25
CA GLN A 267 0.08 15.66 0.53
C GLN A 267 1.18 15.08 1.41
N ALA A 268 1.77 15.90 2.29
CA ALA A 268 2.76 15.43 3.25
C ALA A 268 2.14 14.42 4.24
N ALA A 269 0.92 14.69 4.75
CA ALA A 269 0.21 13.79 5.64
C ALA A 269 -0.09 12.43 4.98
N ARG A 270 -0.48 12.44 3.70
CA ARG A 270 -0.74 11.22 2.92
C ARG A 270 0.51 10.35 2.81
N LEU A 271 1.63 10.90 2.36
CA LEU A 271 2.87 10.14 2.18
C LEU A 271 3.47 9.65 3.50
N GLN A 272 3.40 10.47 4.56
CA GLN A 272 3.83 10.07 5.89
C GLN A 272 2.96 8.93 6.44
N THR A 273 1.64 8.98 6.24
CA THR A 273 0.73 7.90 6.63
C THR A 273 1.08 6.60 5.91
N ASP A 274 1.32 6.66 4.60
CA ASP A 274 1.71 5.50 3.81
C ASP A 274 3.07 4.94 4.25
N TYR A 275 4.03 5.79 4.60
CA TYR A 275 5.32 5.39 5.14
C TYR A 275 5.19 4.60 6.45
N TYR A 276 4.46 5.16 7.44
CA TYR A 276 4.26 4.47 8.73
C TYR A 276 3.44 3.20 8.59
N SER A 277 2.42 3.19 7.71
CA SER A 277 1.64 2.01 7.40
C SER A 277 2.49 0.88 6.82
N ARG A 278 3.40 1.18 5.90
CA ARG A 278 4.31 0.19 5.30
C ARG A 278 5.25 -0.44 6.30
N ILE A 279 5.70 0.32 7.30
CA ILE A 279 6.54 -0.22 8.39
C ILE A 279 5.68 -1.05 9.34
N ALA A 280 4.47 -0.59 9.67
CA ALA A 280 3.61 -1.24 10.64
C ALA A 280 2.97 -2.54 10.11
N PHE A 281 2.66 -2.59 8.82
CA PHE A 281 1.88 -3.69 8.23
C PHE A 281 2.55 -5.08 8.34
N PRO A 282 3.85 -5.28 8.11
CA PRO A 282 4.49 -6.58 8.30
C PRO A 282 4.31 -7.18 9.70
N PHE A 283 4.23 -6.35 10.74
CA PHE A 283 4.05 -6.81 12.13
C PHE A 283 2.65 -7.37 12.41
N VAL A 284 1.69 -7.15 11.50
CA VAL A 284 0.35 -7.74 11.57
C VAL A 284 0.43 -9.27 11.63
N ALA A 285 1.41 -9.88 10.98
CA ALA A 285 1.62 -11.31 10.99
C ALA A 285 1.75 -11.88 12.44
N VAL A 286 2.53 -11.22 13.28
CA VAL A 286 2.72 -11.60 14.68
C VAL A 286 1.43 -11.38 15.49
N ILE A 287 0.75 -10.27 15.26
CA ILE A 287 -0.51 -9.93 15.93
C ILE A 287 -1.60 -10.96 15.59
N MET A 288 -1.67 -11.37 14.34
CA MET A 288 -2.65 -12.37 13.90
C MET A 288 -2.41 -13.76 14.53
N VAL A 289 -1.16 -14.15 14.78
CA VAL A 289 -0.88 -15.36 15.57
C VAL A 289 -1.39 -15.20 16.99
N LEU A 290 -1.13 -14.09 17.68
CA LEU A 290 -1.61 -13.84 19.05
C LEU A 290 -3.14 -13.91 19.13
N VAL A 291 -3.84 -13.24 18.22
CA VAL A 291 -5.30 -13.29 18.14
C VAL A 291 -5.80 -14.69 17.83
N GLY A 292 -5.17 -15.40 16.89
CA GLY A 292 -5.51 -16.78 16.54
C GLY A 292 -5.35 -17.75 17.71
N ILE A 293 -4.25 -17.66 18.45
CA ILE A 293 -4.02 -18.43 19.68
C ILE A 293 -5.12 -18.14 20.70
N ALA A 294 -5.37 -16.86 20.98
CA ALA A 294 -6.37 -16.46 21.98
C ALA A 294 -7.78 -16.99 21.65
N LEU A 295 -8.18 -16.93 20.37
CA LEU A 295 -9.47 -17.45 19.91
C LEU A 295 -9.54 -18.97 19.97
N SER A 296 -8.44 -19.66 19.63
CA SER A 296 -8.36 -21.13 19.67
C SER A 296 -8.49 -21.67 21.08
N LEU A 297 -7.85 -21.02 22.05
CA LEU A 297 -7.85 -21.45 23.45
C LEU A 297 -9.22 -21.32 24.13
N ARG A 298 -9.99 -20.30 23.78
CA ARG A 298 -11.37 -20.14 24.30
C ARG A 298 -12.29 -21.27 23.87
N ARG A 299 -11.97 -22.00 22.79
CA ARG A 299 -12.78 -23.06 22.21
C ARG A 299 -12.39 -24.46 22.66
N SER A 300 -11.23 -24.65 23.28
CA SER A 300 -10.75 -25.97 23.72
C SER A 300 -11.72 -26.71 24.66
N GLY A 301 -12.75 -26.03 25.15
CA GLY A 301 -13.79 -26.64 26.01
C GLY A 301 -15.04 -27.16 25.28
N THR A 302 -15.21 -26.87 23.99
CA THR A 302 -16.41 -27.31 23.25
C THR A 302 -16.07 -28.49 22.34
N ARG A 303 -16.77 -29.64 22.53
CA ARG A 303 -16.64 -30.83 21.69
C ARG A 303 -16.84 -30.44 20.21
N GLY A 304 -15.81 -30.64 19.37
CA GLY A 304 -15.93 -30.60 17.93
C GLY A 304 -15.91 -29.20 17.28
N GLY A 305 -14.92 -28.36 17.61
CA GLY A 305 -14.67 -27.15 16.83
C GLY A 305 -14.35 -27.52 15.37
N SER A 306 -15.35 -27.48 14.46
CA SER A 306 -15.15 -27.84 13.07
C SER A 306 -14.15 -26.84 12.43
N MET A 307 -13.31 -27.31 11.51
CA MET A 307 -12.41 -26.48 10.69
C MET A 307 -13.17 -25.32 10.03
N ALA A 308 -14.42 -25.56 9.60
CA ALA A 308 -15.29 -24.56 8.99
C ALA A 308 -15.51 -23.34 9.89
N ILE A 309 -15.68 -23.54 11.21
CA ILE A 309 -15.84 -22.42 12.14
C ILE A 309 -14.51 -21.66 12.31
N GLY A 310 -13.35 -22.35 12.28
CA GLY A 310 -12.03 -21.72 12.27
C GLY A 310 -11.83 -20.81 11.08
N ILE A 311 -12.21 -21.27 9.88
CA ILE A 311 -12.16 -20.49 8.64
C ILE A 311 -13.08 -19.26 8.75
N GLY A 312 -14.34 -19.46 9.19
CA GLY A 312 -15.30 -18.36 9.36
C GLY A 312 -14.80 -17.28 10.33
N GLN A 313 -14.17 -17.69 11.46
CA GLN A 313 -13.56 -16.76 12.40
C GLN A 313 -12.36 -16.02 11.80
N ALA A 314 -11.49 -16.71 11.06
CA ALA A 314 -10.38 -16.07 10.38
C ALA A 314 -10.86 -14.99 9.41
N LEU A 315 -11.88 -15.30 8.60
CA LEU A 315 -12.45 -14.33 7.67
C LEU A 315 -13.08 -13.14 8.40
N ALA A 316 -13.85 -13.37 9.47
CA ALA A 316 -14.47 -12.30 10.23
C ALA A 316 -13.43 -11.37 10.89
N VAL A 317 -12.43 -11.92 11.57
CA VAL A 317 -11.35 -11.15 12.20
C VAL A 317 -10.50 -10.44 11.15
N GLY A 318 -10.17 -11.11 10.04
CA GLY A 318 -9.44 -10.53 8.93
C GLY A 318 -10.18 -9.36 8.31
N PHE A 319 -11.50 -9.48 8.09
CA PHE A 319 -12.35 -8.40 7.60
C PHE A 319 -12.40 -7.22 8.56
N CYS A 320 -12.59 -7.47 9.87
CA CYS A 320 -12.56 -6.42 10.89
C CYS A 320 -11.22 -5.70 10.92
N PHE A 321 -10.11 -6.44 10.81
CA PHE A 321 -8.78 -5.84 10.75
C PHE A 321 -8.62 -4.94 9.52
N TRP A 322 -8.97 -5.44 8.33
CA TRP A 322 -8.89 -4.69 7.07
C TRP A 322 -9.72 -3.42 7.09
N THR A 323 -10.95 -3.51 7.59
CA THR A 323 -11.85 -2.36 7.73
C THR A 323 -11.24 -1.31 8.67
N THR A 324 -10.77 -1.74 9.84
CA THR A 324 -10.12 -0.85 10.82
C THR A 324 -8.87 -0.20 10.25
N HIS A 325 -8.03 -0.99 9.56
CA HIS A 325 -6.81 -0.50 8.92
C HIS A 325 -7.14 0.53 7.82
N SER A 326 -8.10 0.23 6.95
CA SER A 326 -8.51 1.13 5.86
C SER A 326 -9.07 2.45 6.37
N ILE A 327 -9.89 2.42 7.42
CA ILE A 327 -10.42 3.63 8.07
C ILE A 327 -9.29 4.45 8.68
N ALA A 328 -8.36 3.81 9.41
CA ALA A 328 -7.22 4.49 10.03
C ALA A 328 -6.35 5.21 8.98
N ILE A 329 -6.03 4.51 7.89
CA ILE A 329 -5.25 5.08 6.79
C ILE A 329 -6.00 6.21 6.10
N ALA A 330 -7.31 6.09 5.86
CA ALA A 330 -8.11 7.15 5.26
C ALA A 330 -8.11 8.42 6.12
N LEU A 331 -8.29 8.29 7.44
CA LEU A 331 -8.23 9.41 8.39
C LEU A 331 -6.83 10.03 8.48
N GLY A 332 -5.77 9.22 8.41
CA GLY A 332 -4.39 9.70 8.38
C GLY A 332 -4.07 10.47 7.10
N ARG A 333 -4.46 9.93 5.94
CA ARG A 333 -4.30 10.60 4.63
C ARG A 333 -5.10 11.91 4.55
N GLY A 334 -6.25 11.96 5.23
CA GLY A 334 -7.07 13.17 5.34
C GLY A 334 -6.57 14.19 6.37
N GLY A 335 -5.48 13.89 7.11
CA GLY A 335 -4.90 14.79 8.11
C GLY A 335 -5.67 14.87 9.43
N VAL A 336 -6.72 14.04 9.61
CA VAL A 336 -7.51 13.98 10.86
C VAL A 336 -6.73 13.29 11.97
N LEU A 337 -5.99 12.23 11.63
CA LEU A 337 -5.10 11.53 12.54
C LEU A 337 -3.63 11.83 12.21
N THR A 338 -2.79 11.85 13.24
CA THR A 338 -1.35 11.92 12.99
C THR A 338 -0.88 10.69 12.21
N PRO A 339 0.02 10.83 11.23
CA PRO A 339 0.45 9.74 10.36
C PRO A 339 0.95 8.50 11.10
N LEU A 340 1.67 8.70 12.21
CA LEU A 340 2.17 7.62 13.05
C LEU A 340 1.03 6.82 13.68
N ILE A 341 0.05 7.51 14.29
CA ILE A 341 -1.11 6.86 14.92
C ILE A 341 -1.91 6.12 13.86
N ALA A 342 -2.19 6.75 12.72
CA ALA A 342 -2.94 6.14 11.64
C ALA A 342 -2.30 4.84 11.12
N GLY A 343 -0.97 4.82 10.95
CA GLY A 343 -0.25 3.62 10.51
C GLY A 343 -0.26 2.46 11.50
N TRP A 344 -0.26 2.73 12.80
CA TRP A 344 -0.17 1.71 13.86
C TRP A 344 -1.48 1.39 14.56
N MET A 345 -2.54 2.18 14.36
CA MET A 345 -3.80 2.08 15.11
C MET A 345 -4.43 0.68 15.06
N ALA A 346 -4.55 0.11 13.87
CA ALA A 346 -5.10 -1.25 13.72
C ALA A 346 -4.26 -2.30 14.45
N ASN A 347 -2.92 -2.20 14.34
CA ASN A 347 -1.99 -3.10 15.01
C ASN A 347 -2.13 -3.04 16.54
N LEU A 348 -2.14 -1.84 17.10
CA LEU A 348 -2.28 -1.63 18.55
C LEU A 348 -3.63 -2.13 19.06
N LEU A 349 -4.72 -1.85 18.33
CA LEU A 349 -6.06 -2.29 18.70
C LEU A 349 -6.15 -3.83 18.72
N PHE A 350 -5.72 -4.50 17.64
CA PHE A 350 -5.81 -5.95 17.55
C PHE A 350 -4.82 -6.65 18.50
N MET A 351 -3.65 -6.06 18.74
CA MET A 351 -2.73 -6.54 19.78
C MET A 351 -3.36 -6.46 21.16
N SER A 352 -4.00 -5.35 21.50
CA SER A 352 -4.69 -5.17 22.79
C SER A 352 -5.83 -6.18 22.94
N VAL A 353 -6.62 -6.39 21.88
CA VAL A 353 -7.68 -7.41 21.87
C VAL A 353 -7.10 -8.81 22.06
N GLY A 354 -6.03 -9.16 21.34
CA GLY A 354 -5.36 -10.45 21.45
C GLY A 354 -4.83 -10.71 22.87
N LEU A 355 -4.14 -9.74 23.46
CA LEU A 355 -3.64 -9.82 24.84
C LEU A 355 -4.78 -9.93 25.86
N TYR A 356 -5.83 -9.10 25.73
CA TYR A 356 -7.00 -9.17 26.60
C TYR A 356 -7.68 -10.55 26.54
N LEU A 357 -7.85 -11.10 25.34
CA LEU A 357 -8.42 -12.43 25.17
C LEU A 357 -7.53 -13.53 25.79
N MET A 358 -6.19 -13.41 25.66
CA MET A 358 -5.25 -14.34 26.30
C MET A 358 -5.32 -14.29 27.84
N LEU A 359 -5.40 -13.09 28.42
CA LEU A 359 -5.52 -12.93 29.88
C LEU A 359 -6.84 -13.47 30.42
N LYS A 360 -7.90 -13.48 29.63
CA LYS A 360 -9.22 -14.00 30.02
C LYS A 360 -9.36 -15.51 29.83
N VAL A 361 -8.41 -16.17 29.21
CA VAL A 361 -8.35 -17.64 29.16
C VAL A 361 -7.99 -18.12 30.55
N ARG A 362 -8.98 -18.59 31.33
CA ARG A 362 -8.75 -19.26 32.59
C ARG A 362 -8.09 -20.62 32.30
N TYR A 363 -6.96 -20.87 32.94
CA TYR A 363 -6.21 -22.13 32.89
C TYR A 363 -6.94 -23.23 33.61
#